data_a17aaf6c96ff33e30da8ebf06f0e15f2
#
_entry.id   a17aaf6c96ff33e30da8ebf06f0e15f2
#
_cell.length_a   1.000
_cell.length_b   1.000
_cell.length_c   1.000
_cell.angle_alpha   90.00
_cell.angle_beta   90.00
_cell.angle_gamma   90.00
#
_symmetry.space_group_name_H-M   'P 1'
#
loop_
_entity.id
_entity.type
_entity.pdbx_description
1 polymer ?
#
loop_
_entity_poly.entity_id
_entity_poly.type
_entity_poly.pdbx_seq_one_letter_code
_entity_poly.pdbx_strand_id
1 'polypeptide(L)'
;MKYLSWTGLQHFYDKYIGNLNEQLKNVKENIGNLGNLATTSKENLVYAINEIKSALSSFVEKKDIVDNLTSQAGDAPLSANMGRELSEVMSVETEWKIYNENNWELKYRKSGYKRYQVRMIYTDKNGSHDNKDRVIMLGCPFTPDGDQRLVMLMNVAQQIVGTGNIRFKTNRNVTLSAEEYNNPVTYECYGEVIVQ
;
A
#
# COMPACT_ATOMS: atom_id res chain seq x y z
N MET A 1 -57.95 -68.01 18.70
CA MET A 1 -57.32 -66.73 18.51
C MET A 1 -57.71 -65.81 19.66
N LYS A 2 -56.75 -65.19 20.37
CA LYS A 2 -57.04 -64.19 21.42
C LYS A 2 -56.97 -62.83 20.77
N TYR A 3 -58.08 -62.12 20.75
CA TYR A 3 -58.13 -60.74 20.24
C TYR A 3 -57.84 -59.74 21.33
N LEU A 4 -57.16 -58.68 21.01
CA LEU A 4 -56.97 -57.58 21.94
C LEU A 4 -58.35 -56.92 22.19
N SER A 5 -58.70 -56.70 23.46
CA SER A 5 -59.90 -55.95 23.80
C SER A 5 -59.73 -54.51 23.40
N TRP A 6 -60.81 -53.77 23.21
CA TRP A 6 -60.70 -52.28 22.95
C TRP A 6 -59.88 -51.56 23.99
N THR A 7 -59.99 -51.87 25.23
CA THR A 7 -59.20 -51.29 26.34
C THR A 7 -57.71 -51.64 26.20
N GLY A 8 -57.39 -52.88 25.78
CA GLY A 8 -56.02 -53.27 25.53
C GLY A 8 -55.40 -52.58 24.31
N LEU A 9 -56.20 -52.33 23.27
CA LEU A 9 -55.78 -51.55 22.11
C LEU A 9 -55.53 -50.07 22.47
N GLN A 10 -56.41 -49.46 23.25
CA GLN A 10 -56.29 -48.10 23.74
C GLN A 10 -55.02 -47.92 24.59
N HIS A 11 -54.83 -48.88 25.54
CA HIS A 11 -53.58 -48.83 26.36
C HIS A 11 -52.30 -48.95 25.53
N PHE A 12 -52.29 -49.81 24.52
CA PHE A 12 -51.19 -49.95 23.60
C PHE A 12 -50.94 -48.63 22.84
N TYR A 13 -51.97 -47.98 22.33
CA TYR A 13 -51.87 -46.71 21.61
C TYR A 13 -51.30 -45.61 22.52
N ASP A 14 -51.89 -45.43 23.69
CA ASP A 14 -51.47 -44.37 24.61
C ASP A 14 -50.01 -44.56 25.10
N LYS A 15 -49.69 -45.83 25.45
CA LYS A 15 -48.34 -46.11 26.00
C LYS A 15 -47.24 -46.15 24.97
N TYR A 16 -47.48 -46.62 23.77
CA TYR A 16 -46.41 -46.80 22.78
C TYR A 16 -46.56 -45.87 21.61
N ILE A 17 -47.69 -45.71 21.01
CA ILE A 17 -47.86 -44.84 19.85
C ILE A 17 -47.88 -43.37 20.24
N GLY A 18 -48.55 -42.99 21.34
CA GLY A 18 -48.57 -41.66 21.86
C GLY A 18 -47.14 -41.17 22.20
N ASN A 19 -46.41 -41.98 22.95
CA ASN A 19 -45.01 -41.68 23.31
C ASN A 19 -44.12 -41.58 22.07
N LEU A 20 -44.25 -42.47 21.09
CA LEU A 20 -43.47 -42.40 19.85
C LEU A 20 -43.77 -41.12 19.08
N ASN A 21 -45.03 -40.71 19.00
CA ASN A 21 -45.42 -39.48 18.32
C ASN A 21 -44.86 -38.24 19.01
N GLU A 22 -44.82 -38.22 20.36
CA GLU A 22 -44.20 -37.15 21.13
C GLU A 22 -42.69 -37.06 20.90
N GLN A 23 -42.00 -38.22 20.92
CA GLN A 23 -40.57 -38.26 20.58
C GLN A 23 -40.28 -37.75 19.16
N LEU A 24 -41.13 -38.18 18.18
CA LEU A 24 -41.00 -37.72 16.81
C LEU A 24 -41.23 -36.20 16.68
N LYS A 25 -42.19 -35.67 17.44
CA LYS A 25 -42.44 -34.22 17.49
C LYS A 25 -41.23 -33.50 18.05
N ASN A 26 -40.67 -33.96 19.17
CA ASN A 26 -39.48 -33.36 19.79
C ASN A 26 -38.27 -33.38 18.84
N VAL A 27 -38.04 -34.48 18.09
CA VAL A 27 -36.99 -34.57 17.10
C VAL A 27 -37.18 -33.55 15.97
N LYS A 28 -38.43 -33.41 15.47
CA LYS A 28 -38.74 -32.40 14.43
C LYS A 28 -38.53 -30.97 14.93
N GLU A 29 -38.92 -30.67 16.16
CA GLU A 29 -38.72 -29.36 16.77
C GLU A 29 -37.25 -29.05 16.97
N ASN A 30 -36.45 -30.01 17.44
CA ASN A 30 -34.99 -29.86 17.62
C ASN A 30 -34.23 -29.68 16.28
N ILE A 31 -34.67 -30.35 15.23
CA ILE A 31 -34.10 -30.17 13.87
C ILE A 31 -34.50 -28.81 13.28
N GLY A 32 -35.72 -28.35 13.63
CA GLY A 32 -36.30 -27.13 13.08
C GLY A 32 -36.86 -27.31 11.66
N ASN A 33 -37.27 -26.23 11.06
CA ASN A 33 -37.77 -26.22 9.69
C ASN A 33 -36.62 -26.02 8.70
N LEU A 34 -36.26 -27.07 7.97
CA LEU A 34 -35.20 -27.04 6.96
C LEU A 34 -35.46 -26.01 5.84
N GLY A 35 -36.74 -25.65 5.61
CA GLY A 35 -37.11 -24.60 4.67
C GLY A 35 -36.54 -23.21 5.02
N ASN A 36 -36.25 -23.00 6.29
CA ASN A 36 -35.67 -21.72 6.79
C ASN A 36 -34.15 -21.65 6.68
N LEU A 37 -33.48 -22.71 6.23
CA LEU A 37 -32.03 -22.66 6.00
C LEU A 37 -31.68 -21.66 4.91
N ALA A 38 -30.61 -20.94 5.10
CA ALA A 38 -30.06 -19.99 4.10
C ALA A 38 -29.32 -20.70 2.95
N THR A 39 -29.11 -22.03 3.05
CA THR A 39 -28.49 -22.87 2.02
C THR A 39 -29.43 -23.14 0.87
N THR A 40 -28.89 -23.45 -0.32
CA THR A 40 -29.66 -23.86 -1.49
C THR A 40 -30.26 -25.26 -1.28
N SER A 41 -29.46 -26.18 -0.71
CA SER A 41 -29.87 -27.52 -0.37
C SER A 41 -30.66 -27.55 0.92
N LYS A 42 -31.97 -27.84 0.83
CA LYS A 42 -32.91 -27.84 1.96
C LYS A 42 -33.55 -29.24 2.20
N GLU A 43 -33.12 -30.25 1.47
CA GLU A 43 -33.69 -31.59 1.56
C GLU A 43 -33.38 -32.26 2.89
N ASN A 44 -32.16 -32.08 3.41
CA ASN A 44 -31.76 -32.58 4.71
C ASN A 44 -30.52 -31.82 5.23
N LEU A 45 -30.25 -31.96 6.54
CA LEU A 45 -29.12 -31.27 7.18
C LEU A 45 -27.75 -31.66 6.62
N VAL A 46 -27.59 -32.90 6.14
CA VAL A 46 -26.30 -33.36 5.60
C VAL A 46 -25.94 -32.59 4.35
N TYR A 47 -26.89 -32.39 3.44
CA TYR A 47 -26.66 -31.58 2.23
C TYR A 47 -26.38 -30.11 2.56
N ALA A 48 -27.14 -29.52 3.47
CA ALA A 48 -26.94 -28.17 3.90
C ALA A 48 -25.53 -27.96 4.54
N ILE A 49 -25.11 -28.90 5.40
CA ILE A 49 -23.78 -28.87 6.03
C ILE A 49 -22.66 -29.02 4.99
N ASN A 50 -22.84 -29.91 4.02
CA ASN A 50 -21.86 -30.11 2.96
C ASN A 50 -21.74 -28.88 2.05
N GLU A 51 -22.86 -28.21 1.78
CA GLU A 51 -22.85 -26.94 1.04
C GLU A 51 -22.07 -25.84 1.80
N ILE A 52 -22.35 -25.69 3.11
CA ILE A 52 -21.60 -24.73 3.97
C ILE A 52 -20.11 -25.10 4.00
N LYS A 53 -19.77 -26.38 4.16
CA LYS A 53 -18.38 -26.85 4.15
C LYS A 53 -17.68 -26.51 2.83
N SER A 54 -18.36 -26.76 1.70
CA SER A 54 -17.83 -26.41 0.38
C SER A 54 -17.62 -24.91 0.21
N ALA A 55 -18.59 -24.08 0.63
CA ALA A 55 -18.47 -22.64 0.61
C ALA A 55 -17.32 -22.16 1.50
N LEU A 56 -17.19 -22.72 2.71
CA LEU A 56 -16.10 -22.35 3.65
C LEU A 56 -14.72 -22.69 3.10
N SER A 57 -14.57 -23.79 2.36
CA SER A 57 -13.27 -24.15 1.75
C SER A 57 -12.85 -23.23 0.61
N SER A 58 -13.75 -22.41 0.11
CA SER A 58 -13.43 -21.36 -0.88
C SER A 58 -13.01 -20.02 -0.26
N PHE A 59 -13.13 -19.86 1.07
CA PHE A 59 -12.61 -18.68 1.73
C PHE A 59 -11.08 -18.72 1.82
N VAL A 60 -10.47 -17.57 1.62
CA VAL A 60 -9.02 -17.41 1.76
C VAL A 60 -8.62 -17.63 3.22
N GLU A 61 -7.77 -18.61 3.48
CA GLU A 61 -7.20 -18.80 4.80
C GLU A 61 -6.09 -17.76 5.07
N LYS A 62 -5.90 -17.41 6.34
CA LYS A 62 -4.86 -16.42 6.71
C LYS A 62 -3.46 -16.82 6.21
N LYS A 63 -3.16 -18.11 6.11
CA LYS A 63 -1.89 -18.63 5.57
C LYS A 63 -1.71 -18.37 4.07
N ASP A 64 -2.81 -18.16 3.33
CA ASP A 64 -2.79 -17.94 1.89
C ASP A 64 -2.63 -16.44 1.54
N ILE A 65 -2.72 -15.58 2.54
CA ILE A 65 -2.49 -14.13 2.38
C ILE A 65 -0.99 -13.85 2.34
N VAL A 66 -0.54 -13.30 1.23
CA VAL A 66 0.86 -12.93 1.05
C VAL A 66 1.16 -11.61 1.77
N ASP A 67 2.11 -11.66 2.71
CA ASP A 67 2.59 -10.48 3.45
C ASP A 67 4.02 -10.09 3.03
N ASN A 68 4.32 -10.21 1.75
CA ASN A 68 5.57 -9.76 1.15
C ASN A 68 5.38 -9.48 -0.35
N LEU A 69 6.26 -8.64 -0.93
CA LEU A 69 6.22 -8.25 -2.34
C LEU A 69 7.08 -9.17 -3.25
N THR A 70 7.70 -10.20 -2.70
CA THR A 70 8.57 -11.10 -3.45
C THR A 70 7.90 -12.42 -3.84
N SER A 71 6.65 -12.63 -3.42
CA SER A 71 5.87 -13.81 -3.79
C SER A 71 5.59 -13.82 -5.28
N GLN A 72 5.73 -15.00 -5.89
CA GLN A 72 5.36 -15.26 -7.29
C GLN A 72 3.98 -15.89 -7.43
N ALA A 73 3.22 -16.02 -6.34
CA ALA A 73 1.85 -16.51 -6.36
C ALA A 73 0.92 -15.44 -6.95
N GLY A 74 0.61 -15.59 -8.24
CA GLY A 74 -0.18 -14.59 -9.00
C GLY A 74 -1.66 -14.52 -8.62
N ASP A 75 -2.17 -15.52 -7.91
CA ASP A 75 -3.57 -15.67 -7.47
C ASP A 75 -3.77 -15.47 -5.96
N ALA A 76 -2.67 -15.31 -5.21
CA ALA A 76 -2.76 -15.09 -3.77
C ALA A 76 -3.06 -13.61 -3.44
N PRO A 77 -4.02 -13.33 -2.53
CA PRO A 77 -4.33 -11.96 -2.14
C PRO A 77 -3.20 -11.33 -1.34
N LEU A 78 -2.91 -10.07 -1.63
CA LEU A 78 -1.96 -9.27 -0.87
C LEU A 78 -2.59 -8.83 0.47
N SER A 79 -1.81 -8.85 1.55
CA SER A 79 -2.30 -8.34 2.83
C SER A 79 -2.58 -6.83 2.79
N ALA A 80 -3.51 -6.37 3.62
CA ALA A 80 -3.78 -4.95 3.76
C ALA A 80 -2.54 -4.18 4.25
N ASN A 81 -1.67 -4.82 5.05
CA ASN A 81 -0.41 -4.23 5.50
C ASN A 81 0.54 -3.97 4.32
N MET A 82 0.73 -4.98 3.45
CA MET A 82 1.57 -4.80 2.26
C MET A 82 0.99 -3.79 1.28
N GLY A 83 -0.35 -3.75 1.14
CA GLY A 83 -1.03 -2.73 0.34
C GLY A 83 -0.76 -1.31 0.87
N ARG A 84 -0.78 -1.13 2.19
CA ARG A 84 -0.44 0.14 2.84
C ARG A 84 1.03 0.51 2.61
N GLU A 85 1.97 -0.41 2.84
CA GLU A 85 3.40 -0.18 2.61
C GLU A 85 3.71 0.18 1.15
N LEU A 86 3.09 -0.52 0.20
CA LEU A 86 3.22 -0.19 -1.21
C LEU A 86 2.69 1.22 -1.52
N SER A 87 1.54 1.58 -0.96
CA SER A 87 0.96 2.93 -1.09
C SER A 87 1.89 4.00 -0.52
N GLU A 88 2.49 3.77 0.65
CA GLU A 88 3.45 4.70 1.26
C GLU A 88 4.72 4.85 0.41
N VAL A 89 5.24 3.74 -0.12
CA VAL A 89 6.43 3.76 -1.01
C VAL A 89 6.15 4.52 -2.31
N MET A 90 4.96 4.36 -2.88
CA MET A 90 4.56 5.00 -4.14
C MET A 90 3.97 6.39 -3.95
N SER A 91 3.72 6.83 -2.72
CA SER A 91 3.08 8.13 -2.46
C SER A 91 3.89 9.29 -3.01
N VAL A 92 3.18 10.29 -3.52
CA VAL A 92 3.73 11.57 -3.95
C VAL A 92 3.49 12.58 -2.84
N GLU A 93 4.53 13.34 -2.47
CA GLU A 93 4.40 14.43 -1.50
C GLU A 93 3.89 15.70 -2.22
N THR A 94 2.91 16.38 -1.64
CA THR A 94 2.42 17.67 -2.14
C THR A 94 3.23 18.82 -1.54
N GLU A 95 3.71 18.65 -0.32
CA GLU A 95 4.45 19.65 0.42
C GLU A 95 5.94 19.63 0.07
N TRP A 96 6.51 20.82 -0.09
CA TRP A 96 7.94 20.97 -0.27
C TRP A 96 8.67 20.95 1.07
N LYS A 97 9.65 20.08 1.23
CA LYS A 97 10.62 20.11 2.32
C LYS A 97 11.76 21.06 1.98
N ILE A 98 12.30 21.72 2.98
CA ILE A 98 13.38 22.71 2.81
C ILE A 98 14.61 22.21 3.57
N TYR A 99 15.74 22.23 2.89
CA TYR A 99 17.05 21.97 3.45
C TYR A 99 17.98 23.13 3.10
N ASN A 100 18.67 23.70 4.10
CA ASN A 100 19.55 24.84 3.94
C ASN A 100 20.97 24.50 4.37
N GLU A 101 21.94 24.80 3.53
CA GLU A 101 23.35 24.65 3.82
C GLU A 101 24.16 25.69 3.00
N ASN A 102 25.14 26.34 3.63
CA ASN A 102 26.04 27.30 2.97
C ASN A 102 25.33 28.41 2.14
N ASN A 103 24.21 28.90 2.67
CA ASN A 103 23.34 29.89 2.00
C ASN A 103 22.61 29.35 0.75
N TRP A 104 22.68 28.07 0.47
CA TRP A 104 21.86 27.40 -0.54
C TRP A 104 20.59 26.88 0.06
N GLU A 105 19.48 27.16 -0.59
CA GLU A 105 18.18 26.55 -0.26
C GLU A 105 17.88 25.44 -1.26
N LEU A 106 17.73 24.20 -0.77
CA LEU A 106 17.23 23.07 -1.52
C LEU A 106 15.79 22.79 -1.08
N LYS A 107 14.83 23.01 -1.95
CA LYS A 107 13.48 22.49 -1.82
C LYS A 107 13.39 21.16 -2.50
N TYR A 108 12.79 20.18 -1.83
CA TYR A 108 12.62 18.85 -2.39
C TYR A 108 11.30 18.23 -1.91
N ARG A 109 10.73 17.38 -2.74
CA ARG A 109 9.56 16.56 -2.39
C ARG A 109 9.59 15.25 -3.17
N LYS A 110 9.02 14.20 -2.59
CA LYS A 110 8.88 12.91 -3.28
C LYS A 110 7.88 13.06 -4.43
N SER A 111 8.28 12.70 -5.64
CA SER A 111 7.46 12.78 -6.85
C SER A 111 7.01 11.40 -7.36
N GLY A 112 7.47 10.33 -6.71
CA GLY A 112 7.14 8.95 -7.05
C GLY A 112 8.10 7.96 -6.41
N TYR A 113 8.02 6.70 -6.83
CA TYR A 113 8.96 5.67 -6.38
C TYR A 113 10.40 6.04 -6.73
N LYS A 114 11.25 6.15 -5.71
CA LYS A 114 12.67 6.51 -5.87
C LYS A 114 12.92 7.81 -6.66
N ARG A 115 12.02 8.78 -6.60
CA ARG A 115 12.14 10.06 -7.32
C ARG A 115 11.82 11.24 -6.43
N TYR A 116 12.65 12.25 -6.52
CA TYR A 116 12.46 13.55 -5.87
C TYR A 116 12.47 14.67 -6.90
N GLN A 117 11.45 15.53 -6.87
CA GLN A 117 11.54 16.85 -7.48
C GLN A 117 12.39 17.72 -6.59
N VAL A 118 13.28 18.48 -7.21
CA VAL A 118 14.19 19.39 -6.52
C VAL A 118 14.12 20.78 -7.14
N ARG A 119 14.24 21.79 -6.29
CA ARG A 119 14.40 23.18 -6.68
C ARG A 119 15.49 23.80 -5.81
N MET A 120 16.48 24.41 -6.43
CA MET A 120 17.55 25.13 -5.73
C MET A 120 17.60 26.56 -6.22
N ILE A 121 17.74 27.49 -5.27
CA ILE A 121 17.95 28.91 -5.55
C ILE A 121 19.05 29.40 -4.64
N TYR A 122 19.96 30.15 -5.21
CA TYR A 122 21.01 30.85 -4.49
C TYR A 122 21.36 32.14 -5.18
N THR A 123 21.58 33.22 -4.41
CA THR A 123 22.07 34.48 -4.95
C THR A 123 23.49 34.73 -4.42
N ASP A 124 24.46 34.70 -5.30
CA ASP A 124 25.83 35.12 -4.98
C ASP A 124 25.98 36.60 -5.19
N LYS A 125 26.25 37.33 -4.10
CA LYS A 125 26.43 38.78 -4.13
C LYS A 125 27.79 39.22 -4.72
N ASN A 126 28.76 38.31 -4.69
CA ASN A 126 30.14 38.62 -5.11
C ASN A 126 30.42 38.22 -6.57
N GLY A 127 29.52 37.46 -7.19
CA GLY A 127 29.55 37.20 -8.63
C GLY A 127 30.66 36.29 -9.16
N SER A 128 31.59 35.86 -8.32
CA SER A 128 32.76 35.11 -8.77
C SER A 128 32.60 33.60 -8.63
N HIS A 129 32.57 32.92 -9.76
CA HIS A 129 32.62 31.44 -9.81
C HIS A 129 33.60 31.01 -10.90
N ASP A 130 34.54 30.16 -10.53
CA ASP A 130 35.37 29.48 -11.51
C ASP A 130 34.60 28.23 -12.07
N ASN A 131 34.99 27.86 -13.26
CA ASN A 131 34.37 26.75 -14.01
C ASN A 131 34.66 25.36 -13.42
N LYS A 132 35.01 25.27 -12.13
CA LYS A 132 35.37 24.04 -11.43
C LYS A 132 34.22 23.55 -10.58
N ASP A 133 34.10 22.22 -10.49
CA ASP A 133 33.15 21.58 -9.58
C ASP A 133 33.42 22.00 -8.12
N ARG A 134 32.61 22.90 -7.60
CA ARG A 134 32.68 23.37 -6.23
C ARG A 134 31.58 22.69 -5.39
N VAL A 135 31.95 22.14 -4.24
CA VAL A 135 30.98 21.60 -3.30
C VAL A 135 30.20 22.75 -2.66
N ILE A 136 28.88 22.72 -2.82
CA ILE A 136 27.93 23.69 -2.27
C ILE A 136 27.13 23.16 -1.10
N MET A 137 26.91 21.82 -1.05
CA MET A 137 26.28 21.10 0.05
C MET A 137 27.05 19.82 0.31
N LEU A 138 27.22 19.44 1.60
CA LEU A 138 27.89 18.21 2.03
C LEU A 138 26.92 17.12 2.48
N GLY A 139 25.68 17.46 2.74
CA GLY A 139 24.70 16.56 3.38
C GLY A 139 23.32 16.58 2.74
N CYS A 140 23.22 16.44 1.42
CA CYS A 140 21.92 16.32 0.76
C CYS A 140 20.99 15.36 1.52
N PRO A 141 19.72 15.72 1.76
CA PRO A 141 18.80 14.95 2.61
C PRO A 141 18.41 13.58 2.05
N PHE A 142 18.77 13.29 0.82
CA PHE A 142 18.55 12.00 0.14
C PHE A 142 19.84 11.50 -0.50
N THR A 143 19.93 10.20 -0.81
CA THR A 143 21.07 9.58 -1.50
C THR A 143 20.72 9.35 -2.97
N PRO A 144 21.35 10.07 -3.92
CA PRO A 144 21.13 9.86 -5.34
C PRO A 144 21.54 8.45 -5.80
N ASP A 145 20.82 7.91 -6.77
CA ASP A 145 21.19 6.67 -7.47
C ASP A 145 22.11 7.02 -8.65
N GLY A 146 23.41 6.96 -8.40
CA GLY A 146 24.42 7.48 -9.33
C GLY A 146 24.60 9.00 -9.24
N ASP A 147 25.65 9.50 -9.88
CA ASP A 147 25.87 10.95 -10.01
C ASP A 147 24.91 11.53 -11.05
N GLN A 148 24.07 12.47 -10.64
CA GLN A 148 23.04 13.06 -11.49
C GLN A 148 23.28 14.54 -11.69
N ARG A 149 23.15 14.98 -12.94
CA ARG A 149 23.37 16.36 -13.36
C ARG A 149 22.05 17.02 -13.73
N LEU A 150 21.81 18.19 -13.18
CA LEU A 150 20.74 19.10 -13.58
C LEU A 150 21.32 20.38 -14.16
N VAL A 151 20.66 20.89 -15.19
CA VAL A 151 21.00 22.20 -15.76
C VAL A 151 20.50 23.30 -14.83
N MET A 152 21.33 24.29 -14.64
CA MET A 152 21.03 25.45 -13.81
C MET A 152 21.06 26.71 -14.66
N LEU A 153 20.12 27.61 -14.43
CA LEU A 153 20.06 28.93 -15.06
C LEU A 153 20.79 29.95 -14.18
N MET A 154 21.53 30.83 -14.83
CA MET A 154 22.20 31.94 -14.20
C MET A 154 21.47 33.23 -14.58
N ASN A 155 20.92 33.92 -13.59
CA ASN A 155 20.14 35.12 -13.78
C ASN A 155 20.87 36.36 -13.18
N VAL A 156 20.95 37.44 -13.96
CA VAL A 156 21.35 38.75 -13.51
C VAL A 156 20.25 39.74 -13.84
N ALA A 157 19.75 40.46 -12.84
CA ALA A 157 18.65 41.41 -13.02
C ALA A 157 17.45 40.83 -13.81
N GLN A 158 17.05 39.60 -13.50
CA GLN A 158 15.94 38.85 -14.15
C GLN A 158 16.20 38.43 -15.62
N GLN A 159 17.44 38.56 -16.09
CA GLN A 159 17.83 38.06 -17.41
C GLN A 159 18.74 36.85 -17.28
N ILE A 160 18.50 35.83 -18.10
CA ILE A 160 19.36 34.66 -18.18
C ILE A 160 20.65 35.08 -18.88
N VAL A 161 21.77 34.96 -18.18
CA VAL A 161 23.09 35.34 -18.70
C VAL A 161 23.97 34.14 -19.02
N GLY A 162 23.59 32.96 -18.57
CA GLY A 162 24.33 31.73 -18.81
C GLY A 162 23.67 30.53 -18.18
N THR A 163 24.35 29.39 -18.32
CA THR A 163 23.91 28.13 -17.71
C THR A 163 25.08 27.52 -16.94
N GLY A 164 24.74 26.72 -15.95
CA GLY A 164 25.69 25.92 -15.21
C GLY A 164 25.13 24.53 -14.98
N ASN A 165 25.85 23.76 -14.18
CA ASN A 165 25.43 22.40 -13.81
C ASN A 165 25.46 22.24 -12.29
N ILE A 166 24.40 21.65 -11.76
CA ILE A 166 24.38 21.12 -10.41
C ILE A 166 24.46 19.61 -10.50
N ARG A 167 25.36 19.00 -9.72
CA ARG A 167 25.49 17.54 -9.62
C ARG A 167 25.14 17.07 -8.23
N PHE A 168 24.19 16.17 -8.14
CA PHE A 168 23.88 15.40 -6.95
C PHE A 168 24.70 14.12 -6.99
N LYS A 169 25.63 13.96 -6.04
CA LYS A 169 26.56 12.82 -6.01
C LYS A 169 26.10 11.73 -5.05
N THR A 170 26.50 10.50 -5.33
CA THR A 170 26.19 9.32 -4.49
C THR A 170 26.65 9.44 -3.04
N ASN A 171 27.68 10.23 -2.78
CA ASN A 171 28.18 10.53 -1.43
C ASN A 171 27.37 11.66 -0.73
N ARG A 172 26.22 12.03 -1.28
CA ARG A 172 25.34 13.11 -0.81
C ARG A 172 25.92 14.53 -0.93
N ASN A 173 27.04 14.69 -1.59
CA ASN A 173 27.54 16.03 -1.91
C ASN A 173 26.78 16.60 -3.10
N VAL A 174 26.52 17.90 -3.06
CA VAL A 174 26.02 18.65 -4.21
C VAL A 174 27.13 19.58 -4.67
N THR A 175 27.43 19.50 -5.96
CA THR A 175 28.49 20.38 -6.55
C THR A 175 27.90 21.26 -7.62
N LEU A 176 28.49 22.45 -7.74
CA LEU A 176 28.18 23.47 -8.74
C LEU A 176 29.35 23.60 -9.71
N SER A 177 29.05 23.68 -10.99
CA SER A 177 29.97 24.12 -12.04
C SER A 177 29.24 25.15 -12.91
N ALA A 178 29.74 26.37 -12.96
CA ALA A 178 29.11 27.48 -13.67
C ALA A 178 30.18 28.37 -14.29
N GLU A 179 29.84 29.09 -15.34
CA GLU A 179 30.71 30.11 -15.93
C GLU A 179 30.99 31.25 -14.94
N GLU A 180 32.17 31.85 -15.06
CA GLU A 180 32.57 32.98 -14.23
C GLU A 180 31.78 34.25 -14.59
N TYR A 181 31.27 34.94 -13.57
CA TYR A 181 30.51 36.17 -13.75
C TYR A 181 30.82 37.18 -12.65
N ASN A 182 31.12 38.42 -13.04
CA ASN A 182 31.62 39.47 -12.14
C ASN A 182 30.50 40.29 -11.45
N ASN A 183 29.22 39.99 -11.72
CA ASN A 183 28.08 40.67 -11.12
C ASN A 183 27.31 39.71 -10.19
N PRO A 184 26.49 40.21 -9.25
CA PRO A 184 25.63 39.39 -8.47
C PRO A 184 24.78 38.48 -9.36
N VAL A 185 24.86 37.17 -9.16
CA VAL A 185 24.16 36.13 -9.94
C VAL A 185 23.22 35.35 -9.08
N THR A 186 22.00 35.19 -9.54
CA THR A 186 21.06 34.23 -8.97
C THR A 186 21.09 32.94 -9.79
N TYR A 187 21.37 31.85 -9.10
CA TYR A 187 21.36 30.50 -9.65
C TYR A 187 20.02 29.85 -9.36
N GLU A 188 19.40 29.29 -10.36
CA GLU A 188 18.13 28.59 -10.22
C GLU A 188 18.17 27.25 -10.97
N CYS A 189 17.87 26.17 -10.26
CA CYS A 189 17.76 24.82 -10.80
C CYS A 189 16.43 24.23 -10.40
N TYR A 190 15.80 23.56 -11.36
CA TYR A 190 14.60 22.76 -11.16
C TYR A 190 14.73 21.47 -11.93
N GLY A 191 14.42 20.34 -11.30
CA GLY A 191 14.51 19.05 -11.95
C GLY A 191 14.07 17.88 -11.09
N GLU A 192 14.39 16.70 -11.53
CA GLU A 192 14.10 15.47 -10.84
C GLU A 192 15.39 14.69 -10.57
N VAL A 193 15.50 14.12 -9.37
CA VAL A 193 16.64 13.28 -8.94
C VAL A 193 16.11 11.90 -8.58
N ILE A 194 16.74 10.87 -9.14
CA ILE A 194 16.49 9.47 -8.79
C ILE A 194 17.31 9.14 -7.54
N VAL A 195 16.71 8.42 -6.59
CA VAL A 195 17.35 8.03 -5.32
C VAL A 195 17.38 6.51 -5.15
N GLN A 196 18.30 6.05 -4.29
CA GLN A 196 18.48 4.62 -3.98
C GLN A 196 17.27 4.00 -3.27
#